data_56b499e02e73aba148d4b1f67a397d20
#
_entry.id   56b499e02e73aba148d4b1f67a397d20
#
_cell.length_a   1.000
_cell.length_b   1.000
_cell.length_c   1.000
_cell.angle_alpha   90.00
_cell.angle_beta   90.00
_cell.angle_gamma   90.00
#
_symmetry.space_group_name_H-M   'P 1'
#
loop_
_entity.id
_entity.type
_entity.pdbx_description
1 polymer ?
#
loop_
_entity_poly.entity_id
_entity_poly.type
_entity_poly.pdbx_seq_one_letter_code
_entity_poly.pdbx_strand_id
1 'polypeptide(L)'
;TKGMAGFTLYPGKAYLEVKGQIYNQTEMYQTFLWWANPAIPVNNSTQSIFPPDVHAVMDHGKRDVSKFPIATGFYYNVDYSEGVDISRYKNIPVPTSYMAYHSDYDFIGNYDYEKNAGLLHIADHHISPGKKQWTWGCEDFGEAWYRNLTDDNGPYIELMTGVFTDNQPDFTYIAPLEEKTFTQYFMPYKNVGAVKNATLDAMINLEIKDSKAHIYVYAPAPIKASIVLTGGPLTKYLRETAELDPENPYEKIIDLESEDIEDTTRLTLSVRDSDDNILVSYSPLPEVIEKLPDPAKEAKPPEEIASLEELFLTAQHLEQYRHATRSPIPYYLEGLKRDSSDIRLNNGYGKLLYKKGLFKEAEEHFRKAIERSTLKNPNPYDCEPFYNLGLALKKQKRYDEAYDAFYKSIWSSAMQDKGFYQLACICARRNDYKKALEFTEQSLLKGYHNLRSRNLKTALLRLLERRNEAAAFAEETKRIDPLDTGCRYELYRIRNDFHELNEMTRVMHAHLHNYIELSLNYADAGLYKEA
;
A
#
# COMPACT_ATOMS: atom_id res chain seq x y z
N THR A 1 -0.77 13.89 5.79
CA THR A 1 -0.95 12.42 5.90
C THR A 1 -0.31 11.95 7.19
N LYS A 2 -1.03 11.15 7.98
CA LYS A 2 -0.53 10.47 9.18
C LYS A 2 -0.21 9.03 8.81
N GLY A 3 0.93 8.51 9.26
CA GLY A 3 1.30 7.10 9.14
C GLY A 3 1.55 6.51 10.52
N MET A 4 1.13 5.26 10.72
CA MET A 4 1.43 4.48 11.91
C MET A 4 1.95 3.12 11.47
N ALA A 5 3.01 2.63 12.10
CA ALA A 5 3.52 1.28 11.95
C ALA A 5 3.57 0.61 13.33
N GLY A 6 2.86 -0.49 13.46
CA GLY A 6 2.86 -1.32 14.66
C GLY A 6 3.66 -2.59 14.42
N PHE A 7 4.48 -3.01 15.39
CA PHE A 7 5.29 -4.22 15.34
C PHE A 7 4.86 -5.14 16.46
N THR A 8 4.50 -6.38 16.13
CA THR A 8 4.01 -7.35 17.10
C THR A 8 4.74 -8.68 16.98
N LEU A 9 5.23 -9.18 18.10
CA LEU A 9 5.71 -10.57 18.26
C LEU A 9 4.71 -11.34 19.11
N TYR A 10 4.34 -12.52 18.63
CA TYR A 10 3.40 -13.41 19.31
C TYR A 10 4.14 -14.55 20.01
N PRO A 11 3.83 -14.87 21.27
CA PRO A 11 4.39 -16.04 21.92
C PRO A 11 4.14 -17.32 21.12
N GLY A 12 5.19 -18.14 20.92
CA GLY A 12 5.10 -19.41 20.21
C GLY A 12 4.99 -19.31 18.68
N LYS A 13 5.21 -18.10 18.10
CA LYS A 13 5.20 -17.90 16.65
C LYS A 13 6.51 -17.29 16.16
N ALA A 14 7.09 -17.88 15.12
CA ALA A 14 8.36 -17.45 14.52
C ALA A 14 8.10 -16.47 13.38
N TYR A 15 7.40 -15.36 13.66
CA TYR A 15 7.26 -14.23 12.72
C TYR A 15 7.06 -12.90 13.45
N LEU A 16 7.44 -11.83 12.77
CA LEU A 16 7.14 -10.45 13.14
C LEU A 16 5.97 -9.96 12.29
N GLU A 17 4.89 -9.51 12.93
CA GLU A 17 3.80 -8.79 12.28
C GLU A 17 4.12 -7.31 12.19
N VAL A 18 3.92 -6.72 11.01
CA VAL A 18 3.97 -5.28 10.76
C VAL A 18 2.60 -4.82 10.29
N LYS A 19 1.89 -4.08 11.14
CA LYS A 19 0.61 -3.46 10.80
C LYS A 19 0.82 -2.01 10.42
N GLY A 20 0.45 -1.65 9.20
CA GLY A 20 0.48 -0.28 8.72
C GLY A 20 -0.90 0.36 8.69
N GLN A 21 -0.94 1.67 8.96
CA GLN A 21 -2.12 2.51 8.84
C GLN A 21 -1.70 3.84 8.25
N ILE A 22 -2.35 4.25 7.17
CA ILE A 22 -2.11 5.53 6.50
C ILE A 22 -3.42 6.28 6.45
N TYR A 23 -3.43 7.49 7.00
CA TYR A 23 -4.61 8.35 7.06
C TYR A 23 -4.33 9.69 6.38
N ASN A 24 -5.17 10.05 5.40
CA ASN A 24 -5.12 11.36 4.76
C ASN A 24 -5.94 12.38 5.56
N GLN A 25 -5.27 13.17 6.40
CA GLN A 25 -5.91 14.21 7.21
C GLN A 25 -6.32 15.45 6.41
N THR A 26 -6.01 15.51 5.10
CA THR A 26 -6.25 16.71 4.29
C THR A 26 -7.60 16.69 3.59
N GLU A 27 -8.03 17.85 3.12
CA GLU A 27 -9.27 18.04 2.37
C GLU A 27 -9.16 17.63 0.89
N MET A 28 -7.95 17.29 0.42
CA MET A 28 -7.64 16.97 -0.98
C MET A 28 -7.06 15.58 -1.11
N TYR A 29 -7.21 14.98 -2.30
CA TYR A 29 -6.49 13.74 -2.62
C TYR A 29 -4.99 13.91 -2.44
N GLN A 30 -4.37 12.93 -1.80
CA GLN A 30 -2.93 12.80 -1.65
C GLN A 30 -2.47 11.51 -2.31
N THR A 31 -1.17 11.39 -2.50
CA THR A 31 -0.55 10.14 -2.92
C THR A 31 0.38 9.62 -1.84
N PHE A 32 0.48 8.31 -1.75
CA PHE A 32 1.44 7.65 -0.86
C PHE A 32 2.13 6.50 -1.59
N LEU A 33 3.23 6.08 -1.00
CA LEU A 33 3.99 4.91 -1.40
C LEU A 33 4.48 4.22 -0.12
N TRP A 34 4.23 2.93 -0.02
CA TRP A 34 4.70 2.12 1.11
C TRP A 34 5.45 0.89 0.62
N TRP A 35 6.67 0.75 1.08
CA TRP A 35 7.52 -0.42 0.92
C TRP A 35 8.26 -0.64 2.24
N ALA A 36 8.09 -1.81 2.88
CA ALA A 36 8.89 -2.16 4.06
C ALA A 36 10.20 -2.79 3.57
N ASN A 37 11.32 -2.15 3.88
CA ASN A 37 12.64 -2.50 3.34
C ASN A 37 13.53 -3.14 4.41
N PRO A 38 13.39 -4.43 4.74
CA PRO A 38 14.35 -5.11 5.59
C PRO A 38 15.69 -5.28 4.85
N ALA A 39 16.78 -4.99 5.52
CA ALA A 39 18.11 -5.30 5.04
C ALA A 39 18.47 -6.74 5.46
N ILE A 40 18.71 -7.61 4.49
CA ILE A 40 19.00 -9.03 4.71
C ILE A 40 20.44 -9.30 4.33
N PRO A 41 21.29 -9.79 5.25
CA PRO A 41 22.68 -10.12 4.93
C PRO A 41 22.79 -11.17 3.81
N VAL A 42 23.72 -10.98 2.91
CA VAL A 42 23.96 -11.88 1.77
C VAL A 42 25.42 -12.31 1.65
N ASN A 43 25.61 -13.41 0.94
CA ASN A 43 26.89 -13.95 0.53
C ASN A 43 26.78 -14.62 -0.86
N ASN A 44 27.86 -15.22 -1.35
CA ASN A 44 27.87 -15.89 -2.66
C ASN A 44 26.93 -17.09 -2.77
N SER A 45 26.43 -17.61 -1.65
CA SER A 45 25.48 -18.73 -1.59
C SER A 45 24.03 -18.27 -1.46
N THR A 46 23.77 -16.95 -1.42
CA THR A 46 22.42 -16.39 -1.26
C THR A 46 21.67 -16.34 -2.59
N GLN A 47 20.40 -16.75 -2.53
CA GLN A 47 19.43 -16.65 -3.61
C GLN A 47 18.22 -15.85 -3.13
N SER A 48 17.74 -14.94 -3.97
CA SER A 48 16.42 -14.31 -3.79
C SER A 48 15.32 -15.25 -4.25
N ILE A 49 14.30 -15.42 -3.43
CA ILE A 49 13.19 -16.33 -3.68
C ILE A 49 11.98 -15.50 -4.08
N PHE A 50 11.75 -15.41 -5.37
CA PHE A 50 10.50 -14.89 -5.93
C PHE A 50 9.50 -16.03 -6.12
N PRO A 51 8.19 -15.75 -6.12
CA PRO A 51 7.20 -16.75 -6.45
C PRO A 51 7.43 -17.39 -7.82
N PRO A 52 6.99 -18.65 -8.02
CA PRO A 52 7.26 -19.40 -9.23
C PRO A 52 6.56 -18.86 -10.50
N ASP A 53 5.56 -17.99 -10.35
CA ASP A 53 4.86 -17.31 -11.46
C ASP A 53 5.57 -16.05 -11.95
N VAL A 54 6.64 -15.59 -11.29
CA VAL A 54 7.40 -14.42 -11.73
C VAL A 54 8.32 -14.79 -12.89
N HIS A 55 7.95 -14.35 -14.10
CA HIS A 55 8.69 -14.60 -15.33
C HIS A 55 9.47 -13.38 -15.86
N ALA A 56 9.17 -12.19 -15.34
CA ALA A 56 9.79 -10.93 -15.73
C ALA A 56 9.98 -9.98 -14.55
N VAL A 57 11.04 -9.18 -14.63
CA VAL A 57 11.35 -8.12 -13.67
C VAL A 57 11.66 -6.81 -14.40
N MET A 58 11.42 -5.69 -13.71
CA MET A 58 11.65 -4.34 -14.23
C MET A 58 12.48 -3.51 -13.25
N ASP A 59 13.12 -2.47 -13.77
CA ASP A 59 13.77 -1.43 -12.96
C ASP A 59 12.73 -0.50 -12.29
N HIS A 60 13.17 0.34 -11.36
CA HIS A 60 12.32 1.32 -10.67
C HIS A 60 11.50 2.24 -11.60
N GLY A 61 12.00 2.54 -12.77
CA GLY A 61 11.32 3.41 -13.73
C GLY A 61 10.57 2.66 -14.82
N LYS A 62 10.54 1.34 -14.77
CA LYS A 62 10.02 0.47 -15.84
C LYS A 62 10.70 0.69 -17.18
N ARG A 63 11.92 1.25 -17.20
CA ARG A 63 12.68 1.60 -18.41
C ARG A 63 13.48 0.44 -18.94
N ASP A 64 13.83 -0.49 -18.05
CA ASP A 64 14.58 -1.70 -18.35
C ASP A 64 13.80 -2.91 -17.87
N VAL A 65 13.80 -3.99 -18.67
CA VAL A 65 12.99 -5.20 -18.44
C VAL A 65 13.85 -6.42 -18.72
N SER A 66 13.77 -7.43 -17.86
CA SER A 66 14.47 -8.70 -18.04
C SER A 66 13.55 -9.89 -17.80
N LYS A 67 13.88 -11.01 -18.43
CA LYS A 67 13.37 -12.33 -17.99
C LYS A 67 13.90 -12.64 -16.59
N PHE A 68 13.14 -13.45 -15.87
CA PHE A 68 13.50 -13.88 -14.53
C PHE A 68 13.09 -15.34 -14.29
N PRO A 69 13.86 -16.19 -13.57
CA PRO A 69 15.15 -15.86 -12.94
C PRO A 69 16.34 -15.88 -13.90
N ILE A 70 16.20 -16.50 -15.07
CA ILE A 70 17.28 -16.57 -16.06
C ILE A 70 17.19 -15.36 -17.00
N ALA A 71 18.05 -14.37 -16.78
CA ALA A 71 18.17 -13.23 -17.67
C ALA A 71 18.85 -13.62 -18.98
N THR A 72 18.36 -13.03 -20.10
CA THR A 72 18.97 -13.18 -21.44
C THR A 72 18.99 -11.80 -22.10
N GLY A 73 20.15 -11.31 -22.52
CA GLY A 73 20.35 -9.97 -23.05
C GLY A 73 20.79 -8.96 -21.98
N PHE A 74 20.51 -7.67 -22.20
CA PHE A 74 21.00 -6.60 -21.32
C PHE A 74 19.97 -6.26 -20.24
N TYR A 75 20.48 -6.02 -19.02
CA TYR A 75 19.71 -5.45 -17.91
C TYR A 75 20.63 -4.60 -17.03
N TYR A 76 20.28 -3.35 -16.74
CA TYR A 76 21.16 -2.37 -16.06
C TYR A 76 22.54 -2.22 -16.75
N ASN A 77 22.57 -2.27 -18.07
CA ASN A 77 23.79 -2.25 -18.91
C ASN A 77 24.76 -3.43 -18.67
N VAL A 78 24.35 -4.47 -17.99
CA VAL A 78 25.08 -5.73 -17.84
C VAL A 78 24.60 -6.70 -18.92
N ASP A 79 25.55 -7.37 -19.59
CA ASP A 79 25.24 -8.38 -20.61
C ASP A 79 25.03 -9.75 -19.97
N TYR A 80 23.81 -10.25 -20.03
CA TYR A 80 23.41 -11.58 -19.58
C TYR A 80 23.02 -12.52 -20.75
N SER A 81 23.50 -12.24 -21.97
CA SER A 81 23.09 -12.98 -23.20
C SER A 81 23.35 -14.47 -23.15
N GLU A 82 24.33 -14.91 -22.38
CA GLU A 82 24.66 -16.34 -22.17
C GLU A 82 23.61 -17.11 -21.32
N GLY A 83 22.64 -16.40 -20.74
CA GLY A 83 21.67 -16.98 -19.80
C GLY A 83 22.22 -17.10 -18.39
N VAL A 84 21.89 -16.11 -17.54
CA VAL A 84 22.42 -16.03 -16.18
C VAL A 84 21.29 -16.00 -15.16
N ASP A 85 21.38 -16.82 -14.10
CA ASP A 85 20.46 -16.80 -12.97
C ASP A 85 20.68 -15.56 -12.10
N ILE A 86 19.92 -14.51 -12.37
CA ILE A 86 19.98 -13.22 -11.65
C ILE A 86 19.26 -13.24 -10.31
N SER A 87 18.65 -14.35 -9.89
CA SER A 87 18.19 -14.54 -8.52
C SER A 87 19.33 -14.78 -7.54
N ARG A 88 20.53 -15.17 -8.04
CA ARG A 88 21.73 -15.40 -7.23
C ARG A 88 22.49 -14.08 -7.00
N TYR A 89 22.71 -13.70 -5.74
CA TYR A 89 23.39 -12.46 -5.39
C TYR A 89 24.74 -12.28 -6.10
N LYS A 90 25.57 -13.35 -6.16
CA LYS A 90 26.89 -13.33 -6.81
C LYS A 90 26.87 -13.00 -8.31
N ASN A 91 25.71 -13.05 -8.95
CA ASN A 91 25.53 -12.78 -10.37
C ASN A 91 25.01 -11.35 -10.65
N ILE A 92 24.95 -10.49 -9.62
CA ILE A 92 24.45 -9.12 -9.70
C ILE A 92 25.59 -8.14 -9.45
N PRO A 93 26.36 -7.74 -10.48
CA PRO A 93 27.61 -6.98 -10.28
C PRO A 93 27.37 -5.51 -9.89
N VAL A 94 26.25 -4.91 -10.31
CA VAL A 94 25.97 -3.47 -10.18
C VAL A 94 24.71 -3.21 -9.36
N PRO A 95 24.50 -1.96 -8.87
CA PRO A 95 23.25 -1.58 -8.21
C PRO A 95 22.04 -1.91 -9.07
N THR A 96 21.17 -2.80 -8.58
CA THR A 96 20.08 -3.36 -9.36
C THR A 96 18.82 -3.54 -8.54
N SER A 97 17.68 -3.19 -9.13
CA SER A 97 16.37 -3.54 -8.60
C SER A 97 15.65 -4.56 -9.50
N TYR A 98 14.93 -5.46 -8.88
CA TYR A 98 13.99 -6.35 -9.52
C TYR A 98 12.60 -6.06 -8.98
N MET A 99 11.74 -5.45 -9.81
CA MET A 99 10.30 -5.33 -9.57
C MET A 99 9.65 -6.46 -10.33
N ALA A 100 9.02 -7.42 -9.66
CA ALA A 100 8.26 -8.47 -10.32
C ALA A 100 7.17 -7.86 -11.18
N TYR A 101 7.01 -8.32 -12.41
CA TYR A 101 5.99 -7.80 -13.32
C TYR A 101 4.59 -8.13 -12.81
N HIS A 102 4.37 -9.36 -12.36
CA HIS A 102 3.11 -9.84 -11.80
C HIS A 102 3.36 -11.08 -10.95
N SER A 103 2.52 -11.30 -9.92
CA SER A 103 2.47 -12.56 -9.17
C SER A 103 1.19 -12.65 -8.36
N ASP A 104 0.55 -13.81 -8.36
CA ASP A 104 -0.64 -14.15 -7.59
C ASP A 104 -0.32 -14.81 -6.23
N TYR A 105 0.95 -14.86 -5.85
CA TYR A 105 1.40 -15.42 -4.58
C TYR A 105 1.63 -14.34 -3.52
N ASP A 106 1.54 -14.73 -2.26
CA ASP A 106 1.59 -13.84 -1.09
C ASP A 106 2.98 -13.66 -0.49
N PHE A 107 4.06 -14.04 -1.17
CA PHE A 107 5.39 -14.01 -0.57
C PHE A 107 6.48 -13.51 -1.52
N ILE A 108 7.59 -13.09 -0.90
CA ILE A 108 8.92 -12.91 -1.49
C ILE A 108 9.95 -13.19 -0.39
N GLY A 109 11.15 -13.64 -0.73
CA GLY A 109 12.16 -13.92 0.30
C GLY A 109 13.55 -14.19 -0.24
N ASN A 110 14.39 -14.74 0.62
CA ASN A 110 15.73 -15.21 0.28
C ASN A 110 16.04 -16.53 0.97
N TYR A 111 17.05 -17.19 0.48
CA TYR A 111 17.65 -18.36 1.12
C TYR A 111 19.18 -18.32 1.00
N ASP A 112 19.87 -18.54 2.11
CA ASP A 112 21.30 -18.70 2.21
C ASP A 112 21.61 -20.19 2.32
N TYR A 113 22.15 -20.77 1.25
CA TYR A 113 22.46 -22.21 1.17
C TYR A 113 23.64 -22.63 2.05
N GLU A 114 24.49 -21.70 2.49
CA GLU A 114 25.57 -21.98 3.44
C GLU A 114 25.03 -22.12 4.86
N LYS A 115 24.09 -21.25 5.23
CA LYS A 115 23.43 -21.28 6.55
C LYS A 115 22.21 -22.21 6.61
N ASN A 116 21.73 -22.67 5.46
CA ASN A 116 20.48 -23.40 5.32
C ASN A 116 19.28 -22.66 5.96
N ALA A 117 19.22 -21.36 5.81
CA ALA A 117 18.20 -20.50 6.39
C ALA A 117 17.87 -19.32 5.48
N GLY A 118 16.70 -18.74 5.68
CA GLY A 118 16.22 -17.59 4.93
C GLY A 118 15.20 -16.76 5.69
N LEU A 119 14.72 -15.73 5.04
CA LEU A 119 13.63 -14.87 5.50
C LEU A 119 12.57 -14.79 4.40
N LEU A 120 11.31 -15.04 4.73
CA LEU A 120 10.17 -14.71 3.88
C LEU A 120 9.49 -13.44 4.38
N HIS A 121 9.07 -12.63 3.44
CA HIS A 121 8.11 -11.55 3.63
C HIS A 121 6.77 -12.01 3.06
N ILE A 122 5.74 -12.07 3.90
CA ILE A 122 4.40 -12.54 3.54
C ILE A 122 3.43 -11.37 3.62
N ALA A 123 2.64 -11.18 2.57
CA ALA A 123 1.59 -10.17 2.50
C ALA A 123 0.58 -10.56 1.41
N ASP A 124 -0.71 -10.38 1.69
CA ASP A 124 -1.81 -10.58 0.73
C ASP A 124 -1.54 -9.81 -0.57
N HIS A 125 -1.39 -10.50 -1.69
CA HIS A 125 -1.07 -9.90 -2.99
C HIS A 125 -2.18 -8.98 -3.54
N HIS A 126 -3.43 -9.10 -3.08
CA HIS A 126 -4.50 -8.16 -3.42
C HIS A 126 -4.34 -6.79 -2.75
N ILE A 127 -3.61 -6.73 -1.63
CA ILE A 127 -3.31 -5.50 -0.88
C ILE A 127 -1.88 -5.05 -1.14
N SER A 128 -0.96 -6.00 -1.23
CA SER A 128 0.48 -5.78 -1.42
C SER A 128 0.99 -6.53 -2.66
N PRO A 129 0.54 -6.14 -3.87
CA PRO A 129 0.89 -6.87 -5.10
C PRO A 129 2.37 -6.73 -5.47
N GLY A 130 2.98 -5.58 -5.22
CA GLY A 130 4.36 -5.31 -5.60
C GLY A 130 5.33 -6.22 -4.85
N LYS A 131 6.25 -6.83 -5.60
CA LYS A 131 7.35 -7.65 -5.05
C LYS A 131 8.65 -7.11 -5.59
N LYS A 132 9.57 -6.75 -4.69
CA LYS A 132 10.80 -6.04 -5.05
C LYS A 132 12.01 -6.59 -4.31
N GLN A 133 13.10 -6.68 -5.05
CA GLN A 133 14.46 -6.73 -4.51
C GLN A 133 15.25 -5.48 -4.90
N TRP A 134 16.09 -5.02 -3.98
CA TRP A 134 17.15 -4.05 -4.25
C TRP A 134 18.49 -4.58 -3.73
N THR A 135 19.57 -4.27 -4.44
CA THR A 135 20.95 -4.52 -4.00
C THR A 135 21.91 -3.47 -4.56
N TRP A 136 22.99 -3.20 -3.88
CA TRP A 136 24.11 -2.40 -4.40
C TRP A 136 25.01 -3.18 -5.36
N GLY A 137 24.81 -4.49 -5.49
CA GLY A 137 25.63 -5.39 -6.30
C GLY A 137 26.79 -6.01 -5.53
N CYS A 138 27.45 -7.00 -6.16
CA CYS A 138 28.49 -7.80 -5.52
C CYS A 138 29.92 -7.42 -5.93
N GLU A 139 30.11 -6.33 -6.72
CA GLU A 139 31.42 -5.85 -7.14
C GLU A 139 31.85 -4.57 -6.39
N ASP A 140 33.00 -3.99 -6.74
CA ASP A 140 33.69 -2.90 -6.05
C ASP A 140 32.80 -1.71 -5.68
N PHE A 141 31.88 -1.33 -6.56
CA PHE A 141 30.94 -0.23 -6.29
C PHE A 141 29.99 -0.57 -5.13
N GLY A 142 29.42 -1.79 -5.17
CA GLY A 142 28.55 -2.30 -4.09
C GLY A 142 29.30 -2.41 -2.78
N GLU A 143 30.48 -2.99 -2.79
CA GLU A 143 31.36 -3.11 -1.63
C GLU A 143 31.72 -1.76 -0.98
N ALA A 144 31.96 -0.72 -1.80
CA ALA A 144 32.21 0.63 -1.31
C ALA A 144 30.98 1.20 -0.57
N TRP A 145 29.78 0.96 -1.09
CA TRP A 145 28.53 1.42 -0.45
C TRP A 145 28.21 0.63 0.82
N TYR A 146 28.41 -0.69 0.84
CA TYR A 146 28.20 -1.49 2.05
C TYR A 146 29.08 -1.01 3.21
N ARG A 147 30.35 -0.72 2.96
CA ARG A 147 31.25 -0.15 3.99
C ARG A 147 30.75 1.19 4.56
N ASN A 148 30.03 1.99 3.75
CA ASN A 148 29.50 3.27 4.18
C ASN A 148 28.13 3.16 4.92
N LEU A 149 27.35 2.11 4.66
CA LEU A 149 25.96 2.00 5.11
C LEU A 149 25.73 0.99 6.22
N THR A 150 26.59 -0.04 6.34
CA THR A 150 26.35 -1.17 7.24
C THR A 150 27.43 -1.36 8.31
N ASP A 151 28.40 -0.44 8.42
CA ASP A 151 29.58 -0.59 9.26
C ASP A 151 30.26 -1.95 9.00
N ASP A 152 30.27 -2.86 9.98
CA ASP A 152 30.88 -4.18 9.88
C ASP A 152 29.90 -5.30 9.44
N ASN A 153 28.63 -5.00 9.14
CA ASN A 153 27.64 -6.02 8.82
C ASN A 153 27.72 -6.57 7.39
N GLY A 154 28.49 -5.94 6.51
CA GLY A 154 28.73 -6.40 5.14
C GLY A 154 27.57 -6.18 4.16
N PRO A 155 27.60 -6.92 3.02
CA PRO A 155 26.60 -6.75 1.97
C PRO A 155 25.21 -7.24 2.36
N TYR A 156 24.18 -6.58 1.77
CA TYR A 156 22.77 -6.89 2.01
C TYR A 156 21.93 -6.76 0.74
N ILE A 157 20.77 -7.39 0.77
CA ILE A 157 19.66 -7.13 -0.16
C ILE A 157 18.48 -6.60 0.62
N GLU A 158 17.60 -5.86 -0.07
CA GLU A 158 16.29 -5.46 0.44
C GLU A 158 15.22 -6.27 -0.28
N LEU A 159 14.35 -6.96 0.46
CA LEU A 159 13.24 -7.74 -0.07
C LEU A 159 11.93 -7.23 0.52
N MET A 160 11.02 -6.76 -0.32
CA MET A 160 9.83 -6.05 0.13
C MET A 160 8.61 -6.29 -0.75
N THR A 161 7.42 -6.03 -0.19
CA THR A 161 6.18 -5.92 -0.96
C THR A 161 5.68 -4.47 -0.95
N GLY A 162 5.09 -4.05 -2.08
CA GLY A 162 4.48 -2.73 -2.26
C GLY A 162 3.00 -2.76 -1.94
N VAL A 163 2.56 -1.88 -1.04
CA VAL A 163 1.17 -1.80 -0.59
C VAL A 163 0.36 -0.92 -1.53
N PHE A 164 -0.70 -1.48 -2.12
CA PHE A 164 -1.54 -0.87 -3.14
C PHE A 164 -0.74 -0.35 -4.35
N THR A 165 0.38 -1.00 -4.66
CA THR A 165 1.22 -0.66 -5.80
C THR A 165 1.97 -1.88 -6.30
N ASP A 166 2.06 -2.04 -7.63
CA ASP A 166 2.80 -3.14 -8.27
C ASP A 166 4.27 -2.79 -8.44
N ASN A 167 4.60 -1.52 -8.55
CA ASN A 167 5.96 -1.07 -8.82
C ASN A 167 6.26 0.27 -8.12
N GLN A 168 7.50 0.54 -7.87
CA GLN A 168 7.98 1.86 -7.48
C GLN A 168 8.48 2.57 -8.76
N PRO A 169 8.03 3.80 -9.08
CA PRO A 169 7.35 4.78 -8.21
C PRO A 169 5.82 4.92 -8.43
N ASP A 170 5.11 3.85 -8.66
CA ASP A 170 3.66 3.90 -8.88
C ASP A 170 2.92 4.28 -7.58
N PHE A 171 2.84 5.58 -7.30
CA PHE A 171 2.12 6.08 -6.13
C PHE A 171 0.63 5.79 -6.20
N THR A 172 0.03 5.45 -5.09
CA THR A 172 -1.42 5.23 -4.96
C THR A 172 -2.11 6.43 -4.35
N TYR A 173 -3.29 6.77 -4.86
CA TYR A 173 -4.13 7.80 -4.27
C TYR A 173 -4.80 7.34 -2.97
N ILE A 174 -4.87 8.28 -2.03
CA ILE A 174 -5.72 8.19 -0.85
C ILE A 174 -6.65 9.39 -0.83
N ALA A 175 -7.96 9.12 -0.76
CA ALA A 175 -8.99 10.15 -0.81
C ALA A 175 -8.93 11.08 0.43
N PRO A 176 -9.54 12.26 0.37
CA PRO A 176 -9.69 13.12 1.54
C PRO A 176 -10.33 12.36 2.70
N LEU A 177 -9.68 12.41 3.88
CA LEU A 177 -10.15 11.80 5.13
C LEU A 177 -10.23 10.26 5.11
N GLU A 178 -9.73 9.62 4.05
CA GLU A 178 -9.64 8.16 3.94
C GLU A 178 -8.51 7.59 4.79
N GLU A 179 -8.75 6.40 5.32
CA GLU A 179 -7.76 5.53 5.95
C GLU A 179 -7.55 4.28 5.12
N LYS A 180 -6.29 3.85 5.02
CA LYS A 180 -5.91 2.53 4.49
C LYS A 180 -5.11 1.78 5.53
N THR A 181 -5.49 0.53 5.79
CA THR A 181 -4.78 -0.38 6.70
C THR A 181 -4.31 -1.61 5.95
N PHE A 182 -3.19 -2.17 6.39
CA PHE A 182 -2.61 -3.38 5.83
C PHE A 182 -1.74 -4.07 6.86
N THR A 183 -1.47 -5.36 6.63
CA THR A 183 -0.60 -6.16 7.48
C THR A 183 0.39 -6.92 6.62
N GLN A 184 1.64 -6.96 7.07
CA GLN A 184 2.76 -7.66 6.42
C GLN A 184 3.50 -8.46 7.50
N TYR A 185 4.14 -9.56 7.10
CA TYR A 185 4.82 -10.45 8.03
C TYR A 185 6.24 -10.74 7.56
N PHE A 186 7.18 -10.80 8.50
CA PHE A 186 8.53 -11.26 8.27
C PHE A 186 8.76 -12.55 9.04
N MET A 187 9.09 -13.62 8.32
CA MET A 187 9.12 -14.99 8.82
C MET A 187 10.48 -15.64 8.52
N PRO A 188 11.37 -15.79 9.52
CA PRO A 188 12.59 -16.59 9.35
C PRO A 188 12.23 -18.07 9.19
N TYR A 189 13.01 -18.78 8.37
CA TYR A 189 12.84 -20.20 8.13
C TYR A 189 14.15 -20.92 7.88
N LYS A 190 14.17 -22.25 8.02
CA LYS A 190 15.35 -23.08 7.80
C LYS A 190 15.03 -24.40 7.12
N ASN A 191 16.05 -24.99 6.44
CA ASN A 191 16.03 -26.34 5.87
C ASN A 191 14.90 -26.62 4.86
N VAL A 192 14.43 -25.59 4.12
CA VAL A 192 13.40 -25.75 3.08
C VAL A 192 13.93 -25.43 1.69
N GLY A 193 15.01 -24.67 1.59
CA GLY A 193 15.52 -24.21 0.29
C GLY A 193 14.65 -23.14 -0.35
N ALA A 194 14.51 -23.22 -1.67
CA ALA A 194 13.73 -22.27 -2.47
C ALA A 194 12.22 -22.55 -2.34
N VAL A 195 11.58 -21.86 -1.41
CA VAL A 195 10.13 -21.97 -1.16
C VAL A 195 9.31 -21.76 -2.44
N LYS A 196 8.31 -22.59 -2.66
CA LYS A 196 7.40 -22.53 -3.81
C LYS A 196 6.05 -21.91 -3.47
N ASN A 197 5.59 -22.06 -2.24
CA ASN A 197 4.44 -21.34 -1.71
C ASN A 197 4.50 -21.24 -0.19
N ALA A 198 3.90 -20.19 0.38
CA ALA A 198 3.90 -19.93 1.81
C ALA A 198 2.63 -19.20 2.25
N THR A 199 2.19 -19.55 3.47
CA THR A 199 1.15 -18.85 4.24
C THR A 199 1.68 -18.56 5.64
N LEU A 200 0.86 -18.01 6.53
CA LEU A 200 1.22 -17.83 7.93
C LEU A 200 1.26 -19.15 8.74
N ASP A 201 0.75 -20.24 8.18
CA ASP A 201 0.67 -21.53 8.86
C ASP A 201 1.79 -22.49 8.43
N ALA A 202 2.16 -22.45 7.15
CA ALA A 202 3.20 -23.32 6.63
C ALA A 202 3.83 -22.76 5.34
N MET A 203 5.05 -23.21 5.04
CA MET A 203 5.72 -23.00 3.77
C MET A 203 6.24 -24.33 3.21
N ILE A 204 6.23 -24.45 1.88
CA ILE A 204 6.56 -25.68 1.17
C ILE A 204 7.55 -25.42 0.04
N ASN A 205 8.40 -26.43 -0.17
CA ASN A 205 9.20 -26.56 -1.37
C ASN A 205 9.01 -27.97 -1.96
N LEU A 206 8.84 -28.05 -3.25
CA LEU A 206 8.80 -29.27 -4.04
C LEU A 206 9.81 -29.14 -5.18
N GLU A 207 10.84 -29.97 -5.15
CA GLU A 207 11.85 -30.05 -6.20
C GLU A 207 11.82 -31.43 -6.85
N ILE A 208 11.87 -31.47 -8.16
CA ILE A 208 11.93 -32.72 -8.92
C ILE A 208 13.36 -32.88 -9.43
N LYS A 209 14.03 -33.91 -8.93
CA LYS A 209 15.43 -34.25 -9.29
C LYS A 209 15.59 -35.75 -9.38
N ASP A 210 16.31 -36.25 -10.38
CA ASP A 210 16.64 -37.66 -10.54
C ASP A 210 15.43 -38.59 -10.43
N SER A 211 14.31 -38.21 -11.07
CA SER A 211 13.04 -38.92 -11.05
C SER A 211 12.39 -39.04 -9.66
N LYS A 212 12.74 -38.14 -8.74
CA LYS A 212 12.22 -38.12 -7.37
C LYS A 212 11.66 -36.76 -7.02
N ALA A 213 10.62 -36.77 -6.18
CA ALA A 213 10.09 -35.61 -5.51
C ALA A 213 10.83 -35.39 -4.18
N HIS A 214 11.50 -34.28 -4.05
CA HIS A 214 12.09 -33.81 -2.81
C HIS A 214 11.11 -32.82 -2.17
N ILE A 215 10.57 -33.19 -1.01
CA ILE A 215 9.52 -32.46 -0.30
C ILE A 215 10.12 -31.85 0.94
N TYR A 216 9.92 -30.55 1.12
CA TYR A 216 10.31 -29.82 2.33
C TYR A 216 9.14 -29.02 2.85
N VAL A 217 8.89 -29.06 4.17
CA VAL A 217 7.83 -28.31 4.85
C VAL A 217 8.37 -27.69 6.12
N TYR A 218 7.99 -26.45 6.37
CA TYR A 218 8.28 -25.72 7.60
C TYR A 218 7.01 -25.06 8.13
N ALA A 219 6.85 -25.03 9.45
CA ALA A 219 5.78 -24.31 10.12
C ALA A 219 6.36 -23.29 11.11
N PRO A 220 5.87 -22.03 11.12
CA PRO A 220 6.36 -20.98 12.02
C PRO A 220 5.82 -21.09 13.45
N ALA A 221 4.96 -22.08 13.71
CA ALA A 221 4.42 -22.41 15.04
C ALA A 221 4.20 -23.93 15.12
N PRO A 222 4.14 -24.52 16.32
CA PRO A 222 3.81 -25.93 16.47
C PRO A 222 2.43 -26.25 15.89
N ILE A 223 2.39 -27.16 14.92
CA ILE A 223 1.15 -27.65 14.29
C ILE A 223 1.24 -29.15 14.06
N LYS A 224 0.11 -29.83 14.11
CA LYS A 224 -0.04 -31.20 13.63
C LYS A 224 -0.76 -31.16 12.29
N ALA A 225 -0.10 -31.59 11.21
CA ALA A 225 -0.61 -31.45 9.87
C ALA A 225 -0.41 -32.72 9.03
N SER A 226 -1.27 -32.94 8.04
CA SER A 226 -1.10 -33.96 7.02
C SER A 226 -0.37 -33.40 5.81
N ILE A 227 0.75 -34.04 5.44
CA ILE A 227 1.52 -33.72 4.25
C ILE A 227 1.07 -34.67 3.15
N VAL A 228 0.57 -34.14 2.05
CA VAL A 228 -0.04 -34.92 0.96
C VAL A 228 0.63 -34.56 -0.35
N LEU A 229 1.17 -35.56 -1.06
CA LEU A 229 1.61 -35.44 -2.45
C LEU A 229 0.73 -36.33 -3.32
N THR A 230 0.14 -35.75 -4.34
CA THR A 230 -0.62 -36.47 -5.37
C THR A 230 -0.02 -36.22 -6.75
N GLY A 231 -0.17 -37.20 -7.65
CA GLY A 231 0.12 -37.07 -9.07
C GLY A 231 -1.14 -37.46 -9.86
N GLY A 232 -1.53 -36.69 -10.87
CA GLY A 232 -2.72 -36.94 -11.64
C GLY A 232 -3.99 -37.22 -10.80
N PRO A 233 -5.08 -37.65 -11.40
CA PRO A 233 -6.35 -37.84 -10.68
C PRO A 233 -6.38 -39.03 -9.72
N LEU A 234 -5.50 -40.02 -9.90
CA LEU A 234 -5.59 -41.32 -9.21
C LEU A 234 -4.34 -41.68 -8.39
N THR A 235 -3.19 -41.04 -8.64
CA THR A 235 -1.92 -41.39 -7.99
C THR A 235 -1.75 -40.66 -6.69
N LYS A 236 -1.61 -41.41 -5.59
CA LYS A 236 -1.28 -40.86 -4.24
C LYS A 236 0.11 -41.34 -3.85
N TYR A 237 1.07 -40.43 -3.88
CA TYR A 237 2.45 -40.70 -3.49
C TYR A 237 2.68 -40.69 -1.99
N LEU A 238 2.04 -39.71 -1.31
CA LEU A 238 2.23 -39.53 0.12
C LEU A 238 0.92 -39.06 0.77
N ARG A 239 0.63 -39.59 1.95
CA ARG A 239 -0.24 -38.98 2.95
C ARG A 239 0.31 -39.38 4.33
N GLU A 240 0.96 -38.46 4.98
CA GLU A 240 1.64 -38.67 6.26
C GLU A 240 1.31 -37.53 7.22
N THR A 241 0.98 -37.87 8.46
CA THR A 241 0.76 -36.88 9.52
C THR A 241 2.08 -36.63 10.25
N ALA A 242 2.47 -35.35 10.34
CA ALA A 242 3.67 -34.89 11.02
C ALA A 242 3.35 -33.83 12.06
N GLU A 243 4.14 -33.80 13.12
CA GLU A 243 4.22 -32.68 14.04
C GLU A 243 5.31 -31.76 13.54
N LEU A 244 4.95 -30.51 13.19
CA LEU A 244 5.82 -29.52 12.63
C LEU A 244 5.98 -28.37 13.63
N ASP A 245 7.18 -27.83 13.69
CA ASP A 245 7.48 -26.61 14.46
C ASP A 245 8.72 -25.91 13.86
N PRO A 246 9.09 -24.70 14.33
CA PRO A 246 10.26 -23.99 13.82
C PRO A 246 11.60 -24.73 14.00
N GLU A 247 11.71 -25.67 14.94
CA GLU A 247 12.94 -26.43 15.19
C GLU A 247 13.02 -27.69 14.33
N ASN A 248 11.87 -28.27 13.96
CA ASN A 248 11.74 -29.57 13.29
C ASN A 248 11.04 -29.45 11.93
N PRO A 249 11.71 -28.93 10.86
CA PRO A 249 11.19 -28.98 9.50
C PRO A 249 11.05 -30.42 9.01
N TYR A 250 10.09 -30.65 8.13
CA TYR A 250 9.87 -31.96 7.52
C TYR A 250 10.60 -32.06 6.19
N GLU A 251 11.23 -33.22 5.95
CA GLU A 251 11.85 -33.59 4.68
C GLU A 251 11.47 -35.01 4.28
N LYS A 252 11.18 -35.21 2.99
CA LYS A 252 10.89 -36.55 2.44
C LYS A 252 11.28 -36.60 0.97
N ILE A 253 11.82 -37.77 0.55
CA ILE A 253 12.14 -38.06 -0.85
C ILE A 253 11.28 -39.23 -1.30
N ILE A 254 10.67 -39.10 -2.47
CA ILE A 254 9.71 -40.07 -3.01
C ILE A 254 10.00 -40.32 -4.49
N ASP A 255 10.05 -41.58 -4.91
CA ASP A 255 10.16 -41.96 -6.32
C ASP A 255 8.84 -41.63 -7.05
N LEU A 256 8.97 -41.07 -8.24
CA LEU A 256 7.84 -40.69 -9.09
C LEU A 256 7.61 -41.70 -10.23
N GLU A 257 6.36 -41.82 -10.67
CA GLU A 257 6.00 -42.54 -11.88
C GLU A 257 6.42 -41.77 -13.14
N SER A 258 6.69 -42.45 -14.23
CA SER A 258 7.18 -41.87 -15.49
C SER A 258 6.28 -40.74 -16.02
N GLU A 259 4.96 -40.92 -15.95
CA GLU A 259 3.98 -39.93 -16.42
C GLU A 259 4.04 -38.60 -15.65
N ASP A 260 4.32 -38.64 -14.36
CA ASP A 260 4.42 -37.44 -13.50
C ASP A 260 5.82 -36.81 -13.55
N ILE A 261 6.83 -37.53 -14.07
CA ILE A 261 8.14 -37.00 -14.42
C ILE A 261 8.06 -36.25 -15.76
N GLU A 262 7.35 -36.83 -16.77
CA GLU A 262 7.18 -36.20 -18.07
C GLU A 262 6.33 -34.94 -18.01
N ASP A 263 5.33 -34.91 -17.11
CA ASP A 263 4.46 -33.75 -16.88
C ASP A 263 4.34 -33.47 -15.38
N THR A 264 5.28 -32.70 -14.85
CA THR A 264 5.32 -32.34 -13.42
C THR A 264 4.14 -31.47 -12.97
N THR A 265 3.40 -30.83 -13.89
CA THR A 265 2.21 -30.03 -13.56
C THR A 265 1.07 -30.86 -12.96
N ARG A 266 1.14 -32.17 -13.11
CA ARG A 266 0.20 -33.14 -12.52
C ARG A 266 0.41 -33.31 -11.01
N LEU A 267 1.57 -32.94 -10.49
CA LEU A 267 1.89 -33.06 -9.08
C LEU A 267 1.23 -31.94 -8.26
N THR A 268 0.73 -32.30 -7.08
CA THR A 268 0.25 -31.33 -6.10
C THR A 268 0.73 -31.73 -4.71
N LEU A 269 1.55 -30.85 -4.11
CA LEU A 269 1.92 -30.92 -2.71
C LEU A 269 1.00 -30.03 -1.89
N SER A 270 0.41 -30.55 -0.82
CA SER A 270 -0.40 -29.77 0.11
C SER A 270 -0.10 -30.14 1.57
N VAL A 271 -0.21 -29.16 2.44
CA VAL A 271 -0.20 -29.31 3.90
C VAL A 271 -1.61 -29.01 4.39
N ARG A 272 -2.16 -29.90 5.22
CA ARG A 272 -3.56 -29.85 5.66
C ARG A 272 -3.63 -29.95 7.18
N ASP A 273 -4.59 -29.23 7.77
CA ASP A 273 -4.89 -29.32 9.20
C ASP A 273 -5.60 -30.62 9.58
N SER A 274 -5.99 -30.75 10.85
CA SER A 274 -6.74 -31.91 11.38
C SER A 274 -8.13 -32.07 10.78
N ASP A 275 -8.72 -31.01 10.25
CA ASP A 275 -10.04 -30.99 9.62
C ASP A 275 -9.98 -31.15 8.10
N ASP A 276 -8.79 -31.49 7.57
CA ASP A 276 -8.46 -31.65 6.15
C ASP A 276 -8.54 -30.35 5.33
N ASN A 277 -8.55 -29.17 5.96
CA ASN A 277 -8.44 -27.88 5.28
C ASN A 277 -7.00 -27.67 4.77
N ILE A 278 -6.87 -27.12 3.57
CA ILE A 278 -5.56 -26.82 2.99
C ILE A 278 -4.97 -25.56 3.68
N LEU A 279 -3.83 -25.73 4.34
CA LEU A 279 -3.04 -24.64 4.90
C LEU A 279 -2.16 -23.96 3.84
N VAL A 280 -1.53 -24.76 2.99
CA VAL A 280 -0.73 -24.31 1.85
C VAL A 280 -0.70 -25.43 0.79
N SER A 281 -0.64 -25.06 -0.49
CA SER A 281 -0.48 -26.02 -1.58
C SER A 281 0.36 -25.43 -2.71
N TYR A 282 0.98 -26.32 -3.51
CA TYR A 282 1.74 -25.96 -4.69
C TYR A 282 1.66 -27.08 -5.73
N SER A 283 1.45 -26.70 -6.97
CA SER A 283 1.64 -27.53 -8.16
C SER A 283 2.65 -26.83 -9.07
N PRO A 284 3.64 -27.53 -9.64
CA PRO A 284 4.52 -26.94 -10.62
C PRO A 284 3.73 -26.30 -11.75
N LEU A 285 4.13 -25.09 -12.13
CA LEU A 285 3.46 -24.34 -13.19
C LEU A 285 3.89 -24.88 -14.57
N PRO A 286 2.99 -24.85 -15.56
CA PRO A 286 3.37 -25.17 -16.93
C PRO A 286 4.39 -24.14 -17.44
N GLU A 287 5.27 -24.58 -18.33
CA GLU A 287 6.18 -23.64 -19.01
C GLU A 287 5.36 -22.76 -19.96
N VAL A 288 5.13 -21.52 -19.57
CA VAL A 288 4.42 -20.52 -20.37
C VAL A 288 5.42 -19.53 -20.95
N ILE A 289 5.45 -19.41 -22.27
CA ILE A 289 6.25 -18.37 -22.93
C ILE A 289 5.43 -17.09 -22.93
N GLU A 290 5.58 -16.28 -21.88
CA GLU A 290 4.93 -14.99 -21.82
C GLU A 290 5.79 -13.91 -22.49
N LYS A 291 5.11 -12.97 -23.16
CA LYS A 291 5.77 -11.81 -23.73
C LYS A 291 6.24 -10.89 -22.60
N LEU A 292 7.50 -10.47 -22.66
CA LEU A 292 7.99 -9.43 -21.74
C LEU A 292 7.17 -8.15 -21.89
N PRO A 293 6.90 -7.42 -20.79
CA PRO A 293 6.26 -6.13 -20.86
C PRO A 293 7.11 -5.12 -21.63
N ASP A 294 6.46 -4.20 -22.34
CA ASP A 294 7.17 -3.15 -23.03
C ASP A 294 7.75 -2.14 -22.01
N PRO A 295 9.01 -1.69 -22.19
CA PRO A 295 9.58 -0.65 -21.35
C PRO A 295 8.77 0.64 -21.40
N ALA A 296 8.73 1.37 -20.27
CA ALA A 296 8.07 2.67 -20.19
C ALA A 296 8.71 3.68 -21.14
N LYS A 297 7.86 4.48 -21.77
CA LYS A 297 8.27 5.56 -22.68
C LYS A 297 8.11 6.91 -22.01
N GLU A 298 9.00 7.82 -22.36
CA GLU A 298 8.93 9.20 -21.90
C GLU A 298 7.65 9.90 -22.39
N ALA A 299 7.03 10.72 -21.53
CA ALA A 299 5.86 11.50 -21.93
C ALA A 299 6.22 12.46 -23.09
N LYS A 300 5.40 12.46 -24.15
CA LYS A 300 5.55 13.36 -25.28
C LYS A 300 5.32 14.82 -24.87
N PRO A 301 5.90 15.81 -25.59
CA PRO A 301 5.51 17.20 -25.44
C PRO A 301 3.98 17.38 -25.57
N PRO A 302 3.34 18.28 -24.79
CA PRO A 302 1.88 18.43 -24.80
C PRO A 302 1.28 18.71 -26.17
N GLU A 303 1.96 19.49 -27.00
CA GLU A 303 1.54 19.85 -28.36
C GLU A 303 1.53 18.66 -29.34
N GLU A 304 2.32 17.64 -29.08
CA GLU A 304 2.40 16.42 -29.91
C GLU A 304 1.35 15.36 -29.50
N ILE A 305 0.67 15.55 -28.38
CA ILE A 305 -0.39 14.64 -27.92
C ILE A 305 -1.68 14.98 -28.66
N ALA A 306 -2.26 14.00 -29.36
CA ALA A 306 -3.41 14.24 -30.23
C ALA A 306 -4.73 14.45 -29.47
N SER A 307 -4.98 13.67 -28.41
CA SER A 307 -6.29 13.66 -27.72
C SER A 307 -6.28 14.41 -26.40
N LEU A 308 -7.44 14.98 -26.02
CA LEU A 308 -7.66 15.57 -24.69
C LEU A 308 -7.56 14.53 -23.59
N GLU A 309 -7.98 13.30 -23.87
CA GLU A 309 -7.87 12.17 -22.96
C GLU A 309 -6.42 11.91 -22.56
N GLU A 310 -5.54 11.76 -23.55
CA GLU A 310 -4.13 11.49 -23.32
C GLU A 310 -3.43 12.66 -22.61
N LEU A 311 -3.80 13.91 -22.94
CA LEU A 311 -3.31 15.11 -22.22
C LEU A 311 -3.71 15.06 -20.74
N PHE A 312 -4.96 14.72 -20.44
CA PHE A 312 -5.44 14.61 -19.07
C PHE A 312 -4.73 13.47 -18.33
N LEU A 313 -4.67 12.28 -18.92
CA LEU A 313 -4.02 11.11 -18.29
C LEU A 313 -2.54 11.34 -18.04
N THR A 314 -1.85 11.99 -19.00
CA THR A 314 -0.43 12.34 -18.83
C THR A 314 -0.22 13.35 -17.71
N ALA A 315 -1.06 14.40 -17.63
CA ALA A 315 -1.01 15.36 -16.54
C ALA A 315 -1.25 14.68 -15.17
N GLN A 316 -2.27 13.84 -15.09
CA GLN A 316 -2.59 13.09 -13.88
C GLN A 316 -1.45 12.14 -13.47
N HIS A 317 -0.86 11.43 -14.41
CA HIS A 317 0.29 10.56 -14.18
C HIS A 317 1.49 11.34 -13.61
N LEU A 318 1.86 12.47 -14.21
CA LEU A 318 2.96 13.31 -13.71
C LEU A 318 2.69 13.85 -12.30
N GLU A 319 1.43 14.21 -12.00
CA GLU A 319 1.02 14.63 -10.65
C GLU A 319 1.10 13.47 -9.66
N GLN A 320 0.61 12.28 -10.03
CA GLN A 320 0.60 11.07 -9.21
C GLN A 320 2.02 10.62 -8.86
N TYR A 321 2.89 10.60 -9.86
CA TYR A 321 4.30 10.22 -9.70
C TYR A 321 5.14 11.29 -9.01
N ARG A 322 4.60 12.48 -8.76
CA ARG A 322 5.38 13.63 -8.23
C ARG A 322 6.65 13.83 -9.05
N HIS A 323 6.51 13.81 -10.38
CA HIS A 323 7.65 13.80 -11.29
C HIS A 323 8.60 15.00 -11.04
N ALA A 324 9.88 14.71 -10.78
CA ALA A 324 10.83 15.71 -10.28
C ALA A 324 11.14 16.82 -11.31
N THR A 325 11.14 16.49 -12.60
CA THR A 325 11.58 17.39 -13.68
C THR A 325 10.48 17.80 -14.65
N ARG A 326 9.33 17.12 -14.65
CA ARG A 326 8.22 17.40 -15.55
C ARG A 326 6.99 17.86 -14.79
N SER A 327 6.49 19.02 -15.16
CA SER A 327 5.27 19.59 -14.56
C SER A 327 4.01 19.09 -15.29
N PRO A 328 2.93 18.76 -14.59
CA PRO A 328 1.63 18.46 -15.20
C PRO A 328 0.95 19.69 -15.83
N ILE A 329 1.33 20.90 -15.42
CA ILE A 329 0.66 22.15 -15.81
C ILE A 329 0.61 22.37 -17.32
N PRO A 330 1.69 22.22 -18.11
CA PRO A 330 1.64 22.40 -19.56
C PRO A 330 0.61 21.49 -20.26
N TYR A 331 0.41 20.28 -19.78
CA TYR A 331 -0.55 19.32 -20.34
C TYR A 331 -2.00 19.75 -20.06
N TYR A 332 -2.29 20.22 -18.84
CA TYR A 332 -3.61 20.81 -18.52
C TYR A 332 -3.89 22.03 -19.39
N LEU A 333 -2.92 22.93 -19.50
CA LEU A 333 -3.09 24.18 -20.26
C LEU A 333 -3.26 23.95 -21.77
N GLU A 334 -2.49 23.02 -22.36
CA GLU A 334 -2.68 22.67 -23.77
C GLU A 334 -4.06 22.07 -24.03
N GLY A 335 -4.54 21.20 -23.14
CA GLY A 335 -5.88 20.66 -23.24
C GLY A 335 -6.96 21.74 -23.12
N LEU A 336 -6.85 22.65 -22.15
CA LEU A 336 -7.79 23.76 -21.96
C LEU A 336 -7.73 24.81 -23.08
N LYS A 337 -6.61 24.92 -23.78
CA LYS A 337 -6.50 25.73 -25.00
C LYS A 337 -7.32 25.13 -26.16
N ARG A 338 -7.39 23.80 -26.26
CA ARG A 338 -8.18 23.09 -27.29
C ARG A 338 -9.67 23.00 -26.94
N ASP A 339 -10.00 22.71 -25.68
CA ASP A 339 -11.38 22.75 -25.14
C ASP A 339 -11.37 23.39 -23.76
N SER A 340 -11.70 24.67 -23.71
CA SER A 340 -11.76 25.46 -22.46
C SER A 340 -12.85 25.01 -21.48
N SER A 341 -13.76 24.14 -21.93
CA SER A 341 -14.89 23.63 -21.16
C SER A 341 -14.72 22.17 -20.70
N ASP A 342 -13.62 21.50 -21.05
CA ASP A 342 -13.41 20.10 -20.61
C ASP A 342 -13.47 19.98 -19.10
N ILE A 343 -14.32 19.04 -18.61
CA ILE A 343 -14.64 18.88 -17.19
C ILE A 343 -13.41 18.45 -16.40
N ARG A 344 -12.68 17.46 -16.88
CA ARG A 344 -11.58 16.83 -16.16
C ARG A 344 -10.35 17.73 -16.13
N LEU A 345 -10.04 18.38 -17.25
CA LEU A 345 -8.93 19.32 -17.35
C LEU A 345 -9.17 20.55 -16.45
N ASN A 346 -10.39 21.11 -16.43
CA ASN A 346 -10.73 22.20 -15.52
C ASN A 346 -10.65 21.74 -14.04
N ASN A 347 -11.26 20.61 -13.69
CA ASN A 347 -11.21 20.11 -12.31
C ASN A 347 -9.77 19.79 -11.87
N GLY A 348 -8.96 19.13 -12.72
CA GLY A 348 -7.57 18.80 -12.43
C GLY A 348 -6.69 20.04 -12.25
N TYR A 349 -6.77 20.99 -13.17
CA TYR A 349 -5.99 22.23 -13.06
C TYR A 349 -6.46 23.10 -11.90
N GLY A 350 -7.77 23.18 -11.65
CA GLY A 350 -8.33 23.86 -10.49
C GLY A 350 -7.79 23.29 -9.16
N LYS A 351 -7.64 21.96 -9.05
CA LYS A 351 -7.00 21.33 -7.88
C LYS A 351 -5.54 21.77 -7.68
N LEU A 352 -4.77 21.90 -8.76
CA LEU A 352 -3.40 22.40 -8.67
C LEU A 352 -3.34 23.87 -8.22
N LEU A 353 -4.22 24.72 -8.74
CA LEU A 353 -4.34 26.11 -8.31
C LEU A 353 -4.73 26.22 -6.83
N TYR A 354 -5.72 25.40 -6.39
CA TYR A 354 -6.11 25.33 -4.99
C TYR A 354 -4.93 24.97 -4.07
N LYS A 355 -4.14 23.94 -4.43
CA LYS A 355 -2.94 23.52 -3.69
C LYS A 355 -1.88 24.64 -3.59
N LYS A 356 -1.85 25.56 -4.56
CA LYS A 356 -0.98 26.74 -4.56
C LYS A 356 -1.55 27.93 -3.80
N GLY A 357 -2.76 27.84 -3.24
CA GLY A 357 -3.43 28.92 -2.55
C GLY A 357 -4.12 29.94 -3.46
N LEU A 358 -4.20 29.69 -4.76
CA LEU A 358 -4.85 30.51 -5.77
C LEU A 358 -6.34 30.18 -5.84
N PHE A 359 -7.06 30.51 -4.77
CA PHE A 359 -8.43 30.03 -4.55
C PHE A 359 -9.47 30.65 -5.51
N LYS A 360 -9.27 31.89 -5.95
CA LYS A 360 -10.18 32.55 -6.92
C LYS A 360 -10.04 31.94 -8.30
N GLU A 361 -8.83 31.74 -8.74
CA GLU A 361 -8.52 31.10 -10.02
C GLU A 361 -9.01 29.64 -10.03
N ALA A 362 -8.80 28.92 -8.91
CA ALA A 362 -9.33 27.56 -8.76
C ALA A 362 -10.87 27.53 -8.86
N GLU A 363 -11.58 28.48 -8.22
CA GLU A 363 -13.04 28.63 -8.31
C GLU A 363 -13.50 28.76 -9.75
N GLU A 364 -12.85 29.61 -10.57
CA GLU A 364 -13.22 29.78 -11.98
C GLU A 364 -13.20 28.48 -12.76
N HIS A 365 -12.16 27.67 -12.55
CA HIS A 365 -12.03 26.37 -13.19
C HIS A 365 -13.06 25.35 -12.67
N PHE A 366 -13.32 25.30 -11.36
CA PHE A 366 -14.36 24.43 -10.83
C PHE A 366 -15.76 24.80 -11.34
N ARG A 367 -16.07 26.10 -11.48
CA ARG A 367 -17.35 26.54 -12.04
C ARG A 367 -17.49 26.15 -13.52
N LYS A 368 -16.44 26.24 -14.34
CA LYS A 368 -16.44 25.77 -15.74
C LYS A 368 -16.70 24.26 -15.83
N ALA A 369 -16.05 23.49 -14.96
CA ALA A 369 -16.28 22.03 -14.88
C ALA A 369 -17.74 21.72 -14.50
N ILE A 370 -18.32 22.44 -13.54
CA ILE A 370 -19.72 22.29 -13.11
C ILE A 370 -20.66 22.68 -14.23
N GLU A 371 -20.49 23.84 -14.85
CA GLU A 371 -21.32 24.33 -15.96
C GLU A 371 -21.42 23.28 -17.07
N ARG A 372 -20.26 22.74 -17.49
CA ARG A 372 -20.21 21.72 -18.54
C ARG A 372 -20.85 20.40 -18.11
N SER A 373 -20.59 19.94 -16.88
CA SER A 373 -21.12 18.67 -16.38
C SER A 373 -22.64 18.68 -16.18
N THR A 374 -23.22 19.86 -15.90
CA THR A 374 -24.64 20.03 -15.64
C THR A 374 -25.43 20.48 -16.86
N LEU A 375 -24.81 20.71 -18.00
CA LEU A 375 -25.43 21.24 -19.22
C LEU A 375 -26.65 20.44 -19.68
N LYS A 376 -26.59 19.11 -19.63
CA LYS A 376 -27.68 18.22 -20.05
C LYS A 376 -28.51 17.68 -18.89
N ASN A 377 -27.91 17.57 -17.71
CA ASN A 377 -28.56 17.07 -16.51
C ASN A 377 -28.01 17.81 -15.28
N PRO A 378 -28.83 18.50 -14.49
CA PRO A 378 -28.37 19.20 -13.29
C PRO A 378 -27.83 18.28 -12.19
N ASN A 379 -27.94 16.95 -12.38
CA ASN A 379 -27.45 15.94 -11.44
C ASN A 379 -26.33 15.11 -12.10
N PRO A 380 -25.10 15.63 -12.17
CA PRO A 380 -23.99 14.91 -12.79
C PRO A 380 -23.64 13.66 -11.98
N TYR A 381 -23.10 12.65 -12.65
CA TYR A 381 -22.61 11.42 -12.02
C TYR A 381 -21.45 11.70 -11.05
N ASP A 382 -20.51 12.55 -11.47
CA ASP A 382 -19.37 12.98 -10.66
C ASP A 382 -19.62 14.35 -10.06
N CYS A 383 -19.65 14.42 -8.72
CA CYS A 383 -19.84 15.66 -7.96
C CYS A 383 -18.53 16.17 -7.33
N GLU A 384 -17.36 15.63 -7.69
CA GLU A 384 -16.07 16.13 -7.20
C GLU A 384 -15.87 17.63 -7.48
N PRO A 385 -16.22 18.20 -8.66
CA PRO A 385 -16.09 19.63 -8.90
C PRO A 385 -16.90 20.51 -7.92
N PHE A 386 -18.07 20.05 -7.46
CA PHE A 386 -18.85 20.76 -6.43
C PHE A 386 -18.15 20.74 -5.07
N TYR A 387 -17.57 19.62 -4.68
CA TYR A 387 -16.78 19.52 -3.46
C TYR A 387 -15.58 20.47 -3.50
N ASN A 388 -14.83 20.46 -4.58
CA ASN A 388 -13.66 21.31 -4.78
C ASN A 388 -14.03 22.80 -4.83
N LEU A 389 -15.17 23.16 -5.44
CA LEU A 389 -15.72 24.50 -5.40
C LEU A 389 -16.02 24.92 -3.96
N GLY A 390 -16.68 24.05 -3.18
CA GLY A 390 -16.97 24.29 -1.77
C GLY A 390 -15.70 24.58 -0.96
N LEU A 391 -14.63 23.84 -1.20
CA LEU A 391 -13.33 24.08 -0.56
C LEU A 391 -12.76 25.47 -0.93
N ALA A 392 -12.75 25.82 -2.23
CA ALA A 392 -12.26 27.11 -2.70
C ALA A 392 -13.06 28.30 -2.12
N LEU A 393 -14.38 28.18 -2.06
CA LEU A 393 -15.26 29.19 -1.45
C LEU A 393 -15.06 29.31 0.06
N LYS A 394 -14.90 28.18 0.78
CA LYS A 394 -14.61 28.15 2.21
C LYS A 394 -13.30 28.87 2.54
N LYS A 395 -12.22 28.67 1.76
CA LYS A 395 -10.94 29.39 1.94
C LYS A 395 -11.09 30.89 1.67
N GLN A 396 -12.05 31.31 0.86
CA GLN A 396 -12.43 32.70 0.64
C GLN A 396 -13.42 33.23 1.69
N LYS A 397 -13.80 32.45 2.70
CA LYS A 397 -14.76 32.78 3.77
C LYS A 397 -16.21 32.99 3.27
N ARG A 398 -16.52 32.51 2.10
CA ARG A 398 -17.88 32.52 1.49
C ARG A 398 -18.65 31.28 1.94
N TYR A 399 -18.96 31.21 3.23
CA TYR A 399 -19.46 29.98 3.87
C TYR A 399 -20.85 29.56 3.40
N ASP A 400 -21.74 30.48 3.01
CA ASP A 400 -23.10 30.15 2.55
C ASP A 400 -23.01 29.46 1.19
N GLU A 401 -22.26 30.02 0.25
CA GLU A 401 -22.05 29.41 -1.07
C GLU A 401 -21.25 28.07 -0.95
N ALA A 402 -20.30 28.02 -0.04
CA ALA A 402 -19.58 26.77 0.24
C ALA A 402 -20.51 25.67 0.77
N TYR A 403 -21.46 26.03 1.65
CA TYR A 403 -22.46 25.11 2.17
C TYR A 403 -23.31 24.52 1.05
N ASP A 404 -23.82 25.35 0.13
CA ASP A 404 -24.61 24.90 -1.01
C ASP A 404 -23.81 23.98 -1.94
N ALA A 405 -22.55 24.32 -2.21
CA ALA A 405 -21.66 23.51 -3.03
C ALA A 405 -21.38 22.15 -2.38
N PHE A 406 -21.06 22.11 -1.08
CA PHE A 406 -20.88 20.85 -0.36
C PHE A 406 -22.18 20.03 -0.29
N TYR A 407 -23.31 20.69 -0.10
CA TYR A 407 -24.61 19.99 -0.06
C TYR A 407 -24.92 19.33 -1.41
N LYS A 408 -24.59 19.99 -2.52
CA LYS A 408 -24.70 19.38 -3.85
C LYS A 408 -23.71 18.22 -4.05
N SER A 409 -22.50 18.33 -3.50
CA SER A 409 -21.48 17.30 -3.67
C SER A 409 -21.86 15.95 -3.05
N ILE A 410 -22.58 15.95 -1.92
CA ILE A 410 -23.01 14.72 -1.24
C ILE A 410 -24.09 13.90 -1.95
N TRP A 411 -24.59 14.40 -3.10
CA TRP A 411 -25.50 13.62 -3.95
C TRP A 411 -24.75 12.46 -4.63
N SER A 412 -23.42 12.57 -4.79
CA SER A 412 -22.56 11.45 -5.16
C SER A 412 -22.04 10.73 -3.92
N SER A 413 -22.16 9.40 -3.89
CA SER A 413 -21.69 8.58 -2.76
C SER A 413 -20.19 8.76 -2.47
N ALA A 414 -19.38 8.97 -3.51
CA ALA A 414 -17.95 9.19 -3.40
C ALA A 414 -17.56 10.46 -2.64
N MET A 415 -18.49 11.44 -2.50
CA MET A 415 -18.24 12.70 -1.80
C MET A 415 -18.95 12.78 -0.43
N GLN A 416 -19.70 11.75 -0.02
CA GLN A 416 -20.57 11.85 1.17
C GLN A 416 -19.78 12.00 2.47
N ASP A 417 -18.80 11.17 2.74
CA ASP A 417 -18.03 11.21 3.99
C ASP A 417 -17.38 12.57 4.25
N LYS A 418 -16.65 13.07 3.26
CA LYS A 418 -15.93 14.34 3.31
C LYS A 418 -16.85 15.56 3.17
N GLY A 419 -17.89 15.46 2.34
CA GLY A 419 -18.88 16.53 2.17
C GLY A 419 -19.69 16.76 3.44
N PHE A 420 -20.18 15.70 4.09
CA PHE A 420 -20.86 15.80 5.38
C PHE A 420 -19.96 16.38 6.47
N TYR A 421 -18.67 16.02 6.51
CA TYR A 421 -17.71 16.64 7.43
C TYR A 421 -17.60 18.15 7.21
N GLN A 422 -17.50 18.62 5.96
CA GLN A 422 -17.42 20.05 5.65
C GLN A 422 -18.70 20.79 6.05
N LEU A 423 -19.88 20.19 5.81
CA LEU A 423 -21.17 20.73 6.25
C LEU A 423 -21.24 20.83 7.78
N ALA A 424 -20.74 19.79 8.49
CA ALA A 424 -20.65 19.82 9.96
C ALA A 424 -19.77 20.97 10.45
N CYS A 425 -18.59 21.18 9.85
CA CYS A 425 -17.71 22.30 10.18
C CYS A 425 -18.40 23.67 10.00
N ILE A 426 -19.14 23.86 8.90
CA ILE A 426 -19.87 25.13 8.65
C ILE A 426 -20.99 25.32 9.67
N CYS A 427 -21.75 24.27 10.00
CA CYS A 427 -22.81 24.36 11.03
C CYS A 427 -22.22 24.63 12.42
N ALA A 428 -21.11 23.98 12.79
CA ALA A 428 -20.42 24.23 14.05
C ALA A 428 -19.94 25.70 14.15
N ARG A 429 -19.39 26.24 13.07
CA ARG A 429 -19.00 27.66 12.96
C ARG A 429 -20.16 28.63 13.16
N ARG A 430 -21.38 28.24 12.76
CA ARG A 430 -22.64 28.99 12.98
C ARG A 430 -23.22 28.76 14.37
N ASN A 431 -22.55 28.00 15.25
CA ASN A 431 -23.03 27.54 16.56
C ASN A 431 -24.28 26.64 16.50
N ASP A 432 -24.62 26.11 15.33
CA ASP A 432 -25.69 25.11 15.19
C ASP A 432 -25.09 23.70 15.45
N TYR A 433 -24.78 23.45 16.73
CA TYR A 433 -24.12 22.21 17.15
C TYR A 433 -24.98 20.97 16.97
N LYS A 434 -26.32 21.11 17.02
CA LYS A 434 -27.23 19.98 16.77
C LYS A 434 -27.14 19.52 15.31
N LYS A 435 -27.25 20.46 14.38
CA LYS A 435 -27.13 20.15 12.95
C LYS A 435 -25.72 19.68 12.57
N ALA A 436 -24.69 20.27 13.18
CA ALA A 436 -23.32 19.82 13.02
C ALA A 436 -23.15 18.35 13.47
N LEU A 437 -23.76 17.97 14.61
CA LEU A 437 -23.73 16.59 15.10
C LEU A 437 -24.41 15.62 14.13
N GLU A 438 -25.59 15.96 13.60
CA GLU A 438 -26.27 15.15 12.56
C GLU A 438 -25.35 14.91 11.36
N PHE A 439 -24.68 15.93 10.85
CA PHE A 439 -23.76 15.79 9.73
C PHE A 439 -22.50 14.99 10.06
N THR A 440 -21.94 15.11 11.27
CA THR A 440 -20.81 14.24 11.67
C THR A 440 -21.24 12.78 11.74
N GLU A 441 -22.46 12.48 12.17
CA GLU A 441 -23.00 11.12 12.18
C GLU A 441 -23.17 10.57 10.76
N GLN A 442 -23.68 11.38 9.82
CA GLN A 442 -23.76 11.00 8.42
C GLN A 442 -22.37 10.77 7.79
N SER A 443 -21.39 11.63 8.12
CA SER A 443 -20.01 11.42 7.68
C SER A 443 -19.44 10.08 8.17
N LEU A 444 -19.68 9.75 9.45
CA LEU A 444 -19.17 8.51 10.07
C LEU A 444 -19.89 7.24 9.57
N LEU A 445 -21.15 7.34 9.12
CA LEU A 445 -21.83 6.22 8.43
C LEU A 445 -21.15 5.85 7.11
N LYS A 446 -20.44 6.78 6.48
CA LYS A 446 -19.74 6.59 5.20
C LYS A 446 -18.24 6.37 5.37
N GLY A 447 -17.64 6.94 6.40
CA GLY A 447 -16.23 6.82 6.74
C GLY A 447 -16.04 6.64 8.25
N TYR A 448 -16.27 5.43 8.77
CA TYR A 448 -16.24 5.13 10.21
C TYR A 448 -14.92 5.54 10.88
N HIS A 449 -13.79 5.41 10.17
CA HIS A 449 -12.46 5.76 10.64
C HIS A 449 -12.04 7.21 10.33
N ASN A 450 -12.96 8.06 9.88
CA ASN A 450 -12.67 9.49 9.71
C ASN A 450 -12.42 10.16 11.05
N LEU A 451 -11.14 10.22 11.47
CA LEU A 451 -10.72 10.75 12.77
C LEU A 451 -11.12 12.22 12.96
N ARG A 452 -11.13 13.03 11.89
CA ARG A 452 -11.57 14.43 11.99
C ARG A 452 -13.07 14.52 12.34
N SER A 453 -13.91 13.70 11.71
CA SER A 453 -15.34 13.62 12.06
C SER A 453 -15.55 13.07 13.47
N ARG A 454 -14.74 12.09 13.88
CA ARG A 454 -14.80 11.52 15.24
C ARG A 454 -14.47 12.55 16.31
N ASN A 455 -13.38 13.29 16.13
CA ASN A 455 -12.96 14.33 17.07
C ASN A 455 -13.96 15.50 17.11
N LEU A 456 -14.48 15.92 15.94
CA LEU A 456 -15.52 16.94 15.89
C LEU A 456 -16.80 16.47 16.57
N LYS A 457 -17.26 15.22 16.36
CA LYS A 457 -18.42 14.64 17.06
C LYS A 457 -18.22 14.66 18.58
N THR A 458 -17.04 14.29 19.07
CA THR A 458 -16.73 14.33 20.51
C THR A 458 -16.86 15.74 21.06
N ALA A 459 -16.25 16.73 20.38
CA ALA A 459 -16.33 18.14 20.76
C ALA A 459 -17.79 18.65 20.77
N LEU A 460 -18.57 18.31 19.75
CA LEU A 460 -19.99 18.71 19.65
C LEU A 460 -20.84 18.09 20.77
N LEU A 461 -20.64 16.80 21.09
CA LEU A 461 -21.31 16.15 22.22
C LEU A 461 -20.98 16.85 23.53
N ARG A 462 -19.71 17.21 23.77
CA ARG A 462 -19.29 17.98 24.96
C ARG A 462 -19.95 19.36 25.00
N LEU A 463 -19.98 20.07 23.89
CA LEU A 463 -20.59 21.41 23.79
C LEU A 463 -22.13 21.37 23.97
N LEU A 464 -22.76 20.25 23.65
CA LEU A 464 -24.18 19.97 23.90
C LEU A 464 -24.44 19.40 25.31
N GLU A 465 -23.46 19.42 26.20
CA GLU A 465 -23.48 18.90 27.57
C GLU A 465 -23.77 17.38 27.69
N ARG A 466 -23.62 16.62 26.59
CA ARG A 466 -23.74 15.16 26.54
C ARG A 466 -22.42 14.50 26.94
N ARG A 467 -21.87 14.85 28.10
CA ARG A 467 -20.49 14.52 28.52
C ARG A 467 -20.20 13.03 28.59
N ASN A 468 -21.14 12.21 29.06
CA ASN A 468 -20.94 10.75 29.17
C ASN A 468 -20.81 10.11 27.79
N GLU A 469 -21.63 10.53 26.84
CA GLU A 469 -21.56 10.05 25.45
C GLU A 469 -20.27 10.51 24.77
N ALA A 470 -19.89 11.78 24.98
CA ALA A 470 -18.64 12.31 24.48
C ALA A 470 -17.43 11.50 24.98
N ALA A 471 -17.39 11.20 26.28
CA ALA A 471 -16.32 10.41 26.86
C ALA A 471 -16.26 8.97 26.32
N ALA A 472 -17.41 8.29 26.23
CA ALA A 472 -17.48 6.94 25.67
C ALA A 472 -17.00 6.90 24.21
N PHE A 473 -17.41 7.87 23.42
CA PHE A 473 -17.04 7.96 22.00
C PHE A 473 -15.56 8.31 21.81
N ALA A 474 -14.99 9.17 22.67
CA ALA A 474 -13.55 9.45 22.67
C ALA A 474 -12.71 8.22 23.05
N GLU A 475 -13.15 7.42 24.05
CA GLU A 475 -12.48 6.17 24.40
C GLU A 475 -12.55 5.14 23.26
N GLU A 476 -13.64 5.08 22.53
CA GLU A 476 -13.73 4.26 21.31
C GLU A 476 -12.75 4.74 20.25
N THR A 477 -12.64 6.05 20.01
CA THR A 477 -11.68 6.63 19.06
C THR A 477 -10.24 6.30 19.44
N LYS A 478 -9.91 6.38 20.74
CA LYS A 478 -8.59 6.01 21.27
C LYS A 478 -8.24 4.53 21.05
N ARG A 479 -9.24 3.62 21.03
CA ARG A 479 -9.01 2.20 20.68
C ARG A 479 -8.77 1.98 19.18
N ILE A 480 -9.45 2.75 18.34
CA ILE A 480 -9.26 2.71 16.88
C ILE A 480 -7.86 3.24 16.51
N ASP A 481 -7.48 4.38 17.08
CA ASP A 481 -6.19 5.00 16.86
C ASP A 481 -5.57 5.43 18.22
N PRO A 482 -4.67 4.61 18.79
CA PRO A 482 -4.00 4.92 20.05
C PRO A 482 -3.12 6.19 20.01
N LEU A 483 -2.76 6.65 18.81
CA LEU A 483 -1.95 7.85 18.59
C LEU A 483 -2.80 9.08 18.20
N ASP A 484 -4.13 8.98 18.24
CA ASP A 484 -4.98 10.15 18.01
C ASP A 484 -4.89 11.11 19.21
N THR A 485 -4.52 12.35 18.91
CA THR A 485 -4.34 13.40 19.92
C THR A 485 -5.61 14.18 20.22
N GLY A 486 -6.54 14.21 19.25
CA GLY A 486 -7.81 14.91 19.41
C GLY A 486 -8.73 14.25 20.44
N CYS A 487 -8.87 12.92 20.41
CA CYS A 487 -9.67 12.21 21.40
C CYS A 487 -9.10 12.35 22.82
N ARG A 488 -7.76 12.37 22.98
CA ARG A 488 -7.11 12.60 24.29
C ARG A 488 -7.35 14.00 24.80
N TYR A 489 -7.24 15.01 23.93
CA TYR A 489 -7.55 16.39 24.28
C TYR A 489 -9.01 16.54 24.73
N GLU A 490 -9.96 15.94 24.03
CA GLU A 490 -11.37 15.97 24.43
C GLU A 490 -11.64 15.20 25.73
N LEU A 491 -11.01 14.06 25.99
CA LEU A 491 -11.09 13.37 27.28
C LEU A 491 -10.60 14.24 28.42
N TYR A 492 -9.47 14.94 28.23
CA TYR A 492 -9.01 15.95 29.19
C TYR A 492 -10.07 17.05 29.41
N ARG A 493 -10.65 17.61 28.36
CA ARG A 493 -11.66 18.68 28.43
C ARG A 493 -12.97 18.20 29.10
N ILE A 494 -13.34 16.95 28.93
CA ILE A 494 -14.57 16.37 29.50
C ILE A 494 -14.41 16.06 30.98
N ARG A 495 -13.27 15.43 31.36
CA ARG A 495 -13.06 14.85 32.70
C ARG A 495 -12.11 15.67 33.58
N ASN A 496 -11.42 16.66 33.04
CA ASN A 496 -10.26 17.34 33.64
C ASN A 496 -9.14 16.36 34.03
N ASP A 497 -8.94 15.33 33.18
CA ASP A 497 -7.97 14.26 33.41
C ASP A 497 -6.61 14.65 32.84
N PHE A 498 -5.73 15.11 33.70
CA PHE A 498 -4.36 15.51 33.31
C PHE A 498 -3.50 14.34 32.84
N HIS A 499 -3.87 13.09 33.12
CA HIS A 499 -3.18 11.94 32.55
C HIS A 499 -3.33 11.91 31.03
N GLU A 500 -4.55 12.13 30.49
CA GLU A 500 -4.77 12.18 29.04
C GLU A 500 -4.03 13.37 28.38
N LEU A 501 -3.94 14.51 29.05
CA LEU A 501 -3.15 15.65 28.57
C LEU A 501 -1.65 15.33 28.52
N ASN A 502 -1.11 14.66 29.53
CA ASN A 502 0.29 14.25 29.57
C ASN A 502 0.60 13.22 28.47
N GLU A 503 -0.29 12.22 28.29
CA GLU A 503 -0.16 11.23 27.22
C GLU A 503 -0.24 11.88 25.83
N MET A 504 -1.15 12.85 25.62
CA MET A 504 -1.20 13.62 24.39
C MET A 504 0.15 14.30 24.12
N THR A 505 0.70 14.97 25.13
CA THR A 505 2.01 15.67 25.03
C THR A 505 3.14 14.67 24.71
N ARG A 506 3.13 13.51 25.35
CA ARG A 506 4.09 12.43 25.07
C ARG A 506 4.00 11.95 23.61
N VAL A 507 2.79 11.70 23.11
CA VAL A 507 2.56 11.26 21.73
C VAL A 507 2.97 12.35 20.72
N MET A 508 2.76 13.62 21.06
CA MET A 508 3.14 14.75 20.19
C MET A 508 4.66 14.99 20.13
N HIS A 509 5.45 14.41 21.05
CA HIS A 509 6.92 14.56 21.13
C HIS A 509 7.40 16.02 21.10
N ALA A 510 6.64 16.97 21.62
CA ALA A 510 6.89 18.42 21.56
C ALA A 510 7.07 18.97 20.12
N HIS A 511 6.65 18.25 19.10
CA HIS A 511 6.70 18.76 17.73
C HIS A 511 5.60 19.79 17.49
N LEU A 512 6.00 21.03 17.24
CA LEU A 512 5.11 22.17 17.04
C LEU A 512 4.01 21.90 15.98
N HIS A 513 4.36 21.22 14.90
CA HIS A 513 3.40 20.90 13.83
C HIS A 513 2.22 20.05 14.29
N ASN A 514 2.40 19.15 15.26
CA ASN A 514 1.31 18.32 15.78
C ASN A 514 0.28 19.17 16.55
N TYR A 515 0.73 20.19 17.30
CA TYR A 515 -0.15 21.14 17.98
C TYR A 515 -0.87 22.04 16.98
N ILE A 516 -0.17 22.54 15.96
CA ILE A 516 -0.77 23.34 14.89
C ILE A 516 -1.85 22.53 14.15
N GLU A 517 -1.60 21.29 13.80
CA GLU A 517 -2.59 20.41 13.13
C GLU A 517 -3.85 20.22 13.99
N LEU A 518 -3.70 19.94 15.28
CA LEU A 518 -4.84 19.82 16.19
C LEU A 518 -5.63 21.13 16.29
N SER A 519 -4.93 22.24 16.48
CA SER A 519 -5.53 23.59 16.53
C SER A 519 -6.29 23.92 15.25
N LEU A 520 -5.70 23.65 14.07
CA LEU A 520 -6.35 23.90 12.78
C LEU A 520 -7.64 23.08 12.58
N ASN A 521 -7.72 21.86 13.13
CA ASN A 521 -8.94 21.07 13.08
C ASN A 521 -10.11 21.76 13.80
N TYR A 522 -9.88 22.34 14.98
CA TYR A 522 -10.88 23.12 15.71
C TYR A 522 -11.18 24.46 15.03
N ALA A 523 -10.14 25.16 14.57
CA ALA A 523 -10.31 26.44 13.87
C ALA A 523 -11.13 26.30 12.58
N ASP A 524 -10.97 25.17 11.87
CA ASP A 524 -11.72 24.85 10.66
C ASP A 524 -13.23 24.72 10.93
N ALA A 525 -13.59 24.18 12.08
CA ALA A 525 -14.98 24.11 12.57
C ALA A 525 -15.45 25.38 13.30
N GLY A 526 -14.62 26.43 13.37
CA GLY A 526 -14.96 27.69 14.08
C GLY A 526 -14.92 27.61 15.61
N LEU A 527 -14.38 26.52 16.15
CA LEU A 527 -14.24 26.27 17.58
C LEU A 527 -12.93 26.92 18.10
N TYR A 528 -12.85 28.24 18.04
CA TYR A 528 -11.61 28.99 18.32
C TYR A 528 -11.16 28.97 19.78
N LYS A 529 -12.04 28.63 20.72
CA LYS A 529 -11.67 28.47 22.14
C LYS A 529 -10.93 27.16 22.39
N GLU A 530 -11.15 26.20 21.55
CA GLU A 530 -10.50 24.88 21.55
C GLU A 530 -9.17 24.90 20.77
N ALA A 531 -9.12 25.72 19.70
CA ALA A 531 -7.95 25.91 18.85
C ALA A 531 -6.84 26.70 19.55
#